data_792b683f90a2598b6a0e2b1b42d98f66
#
_entry.id   792b683f90a2598b6a0e2b1b42d98f66
#
_cell.length_a   1.000
_cell.length_b   1.000
_cell.length_c   1.000
_cell.angle_alpha   90.00
_cell.angle_beta   90.00
_cell.angle_gamma   90.00
#
_symmetry.space_group_name_H-M   'P 1'
#
loop_
_entity.id
_entity.type
_entity.pdbx_description
1 polymer ?
#
loop_
_entity_poly.entity_id
_entity_poly.type
_entity_poly.pdbx_seq_one_letter_code
_entity_poly.pdbx_strand_id
1 'polypeptide(L)'
;MERQFPTITDEALAELGRFIGQPVRRPEPYIEVATGDAIRHWAHGIGDRNPFWVKHGVAPPTILFAMDRIVSGYVGGLPGIHAMYAGTDFRWRLPIREGDRIVGESALLALVEKASTFAKRAIQQTYRTTFTNQRGELVCEADSWCFRTERDTARERRKYGAVEAHRYTPEEIERIRLAYRNEEIRGTTARYWEDVRVGDALPAVAKGPLTVTSVIAFIQGWGSLYVRAHGLAFDMFERHPALAIPNAFGVPEPPERVHWDGAFARAVGVPGAYDYGPERVAWLGHLVTNWMGDDGFLRRLNVQVQRHNLIGDTTWCRGRVAAKAIVENRGEVTLDLTAVNQRDEVTAAGQ
;
A
#
# COMPACT_ATOMS: atom_id res chain seq x y z
N MET A 1 -27.89 18.56 12.84
CA MET A 1 -28.07 17.13 13.16
C MET A 1 -26.70 16.50 13.18
N GLU A 2 -26.24 16.00 14.34
CA GLU A 2 -25.03 15.17 14.39
C GLU A 2 -25.24 13.91 13.56
N ARG A 3 -24.34 13.67 12.64
CA ARG A 3 -24.37 12.47 11.79
C ARG A 3 -24.03 11.26 12.68
N GLN A 4 -25.03 10.44 13.01
CA GLN A 4 -24.79 9.15 13.67
C GLN A 4 -24.14 8.21 12.65
N PHE A 5 -22.93 7.74 12.96
CA PHE A 5 -22.26 6.73 12.12
C PHE A 5 -22.72 5.33 12.52
N PRO A 6 -22.79 4.37 11.57
CA PRO A 6 -23.19 3.00 11.89
C PRO A 6 -22.16 2.32 12.81
N THR A 7 -22.64 1.38 13.63
CA THR A 7 -21.82 0.52 14.51
C THR A 7 -21.63 -0.85 13.88
N ILE A 8 -20.62 -1.60 14.33
CA ILE A 8 -20.37 -2.97 13.91
C ILE A 8 -21.21 -3.90 14.78
N THR A 9 -22.28 -4.48 14.23
CA THR A 9 -23.14 -5.43 14.94
C THR A 9 -22.74 -6.88 14.64
N ASP A 10 -23.13 -7.81 15.51
CA ASP A 10 -22.87 -9.25 15.32
C ASP A 10 -23.65 -9.78 14.11
N GLU A 11 -24.85 -9.26 13.88
CA GLU A 11 -25.68 -9.63 12.72
C GLU A 11 -24.99 -9.22 11.41
N ALA A 12 -24.45 -7.98 11.33
CA ALA A 12 -23.73 -7.50 10.15
C ALA A 12 -22.46 -8.32 9.90
N LEU A 13 -21.75 -8.73 10.96
CA LEU A 13 -20.58 -9.61 10.83
C LEU A 13 -20.97 -11.03 10.42
N ALA A 14 -22.05 -11.58 10.96
CA ALA A 14 -22.56 -12.90 10.58
C ALA A 14 -23.03 -12.90 9.12
N GLU A 15 -23.69 -11.84 8.67
CA GLU A 15 -24.09 -11.68 7.27
C GLU A 15 -22.86 -11.61 6.35
N LEU A 16 -21.90 -10.74 6.65
CA LEU A 16 -20.67 -10.66 5.86
C LEU A 16 -19.87 -11.97 5.90
N GLY A 17 -19.89 -12.69 7.03
CA GLY A 17 -19.22 -13.97 7.22
C GLY A 17 -19.71 -15.08 6.28
N ARG A 18 -20.95 -14.99 5.77
CA ARG A 18 -21.49 -15.95 4.79
C ARG A 18 -20.78 -15.89 3.45
N PHE A 19 -20.08 -14.79 3.18
CA PHE A 19 -19.32 -14.60 1.94
C PHE A 19 -17.88 -15.09 2.04
N ILE A 20 -17.45 -15.65 3.19
CA ILE A 20 -16.11 -16.24 3.31
C ILE A 20 -15.97 -17.40 2.31
N GLY A 21 -14.90 -17.37 1.52
CA GLY A 21 -14.62 -18.32 0.45
C GLY A 21 -15.38 -18.07 -0.86
N GLN A 22 -16.33 -17.13 -0.87
CA GLN A 22 -17.10 -16.79 -2.07
C GLN A 22 -16.31 -15.83 -2.96
N PRO A 23 -16.37 -15.95 -4.29
CA PRO A 23 -15.79 -15.00 -5.21
C PRO A 23 -16.38 -13.60 -5.02
N VAL A 24 -15.52 -12.60 -4.99
CA VAL A 24 -15.91 -11.21 -4.92
C VAL A 24 -15.90 -10.62 -6.32
N ARG A 25 -16.95 -9.86 -6.67
CA ARG A 25 -16.97 -9.14 -7.95
C ARG A 25 -15.76 -8.22 -8.03
N ARG A 26 -14.93 -8.44 -9.04
CA ARG A 26 -13.75 -7.63 -9.32
C ARG A 26 -14.18 -6.23 -9.77
N PRO A 27 -13.78 -5.16 -9.07
CA PRO A 27 -13.88 -3.82 -9.61
C PRO A 27 -12.95 -3.67 -10.81
N GLU A 28 -13.30 -2.81 -11.75
CA GLU A 28 -12.46 -2.49 -12.90
C GLU A 28 -11.06 -2.06 -12.43
N PRO A 29 -9.98 -2.75 -12.87
CA PRO A 29 -8.62 -2.39 -12.51
C PRO A 29 -8.20 -1.09 -13.22
N TYR A 30 -7.17 -0.43 -12.71
CA TYR A 30 -6.58 0.72 -13.39
C TYR A 30 -5.66 0.28 -14.54
N ILE A 31 -4.92 -0.79 -14.33
CA ILE A 31 -4.03 -1.40 -15.33
C ILE A 31 -4.48 -2.85 -15.53
N GLU A 32 -4.79 -3.24 -16.76
CA GLU A 32 -5.07 -4.63 -17.12
C GLU A 32 -3.87 -5.33 -17.75
N VAL A 33 -3.09 -4.57 -18.52
CA VAL A 33 -1.92 -5.06 -19.25
C VAL A 33 -0.69 -4.31 -18.78
N ALA A 34 0.37 -5.04 -18.45
CA ALA A 34 1.68 -4.47 -18.12
C ALA A 34 2.36 -3.91 -19.37
N THR A 35 1.87 -2.78 -19.89
CA THR A 35 2.54 -2.08 -20.99
C THR A 35 3.80 -1.40 -20.50
N GLY A 36 4.73 -1.06 -21.42
CA GLY A 36 5.92 -0.29 -21.07
C GLY A 36 5.59 1.03 -20.36
N ASP A 37 4.50 1.71 -20.77
CA ASP A 37 4.03 2.92 -20.11
C ASP A 37 3.49 2.64 -18.71
N ALA A 38 2.71 1.59 -18.52
CA ALA A 38 2.19 1.19 -17.21
C ALA A 38 3.33 0.87 -16.24
N ILE A 39 4.34 0.12 -16.69
CA ILE A 39 5.56 -0.21 -15.93
C ILE A 39 6.29 1.06 -15.51
N ARG A 40 6.50 1.99 -16.46
CA ARG A 40 7.18 3.26 -16.22
C ARG A 40 6.40 4.17 -15.27
N HIS A 41 5.07 4.27 -15.43
CA HIS A 41 4.22 5.08 -14.56
C HIS A 41 4.16 4.54 -13.14
N TRP A 42 4.11 3.20 -12.98
CA TRP A 42 4.18 2.60 -11.66
C TRP A 42 5.52 2.87 -10.97
N ALA A 43 6.63 2.61 -11.65
CA ALA A 43 7.97 2.88 -11.13
C ALA A 43 8.13 4.36 -10.74
N HIS A 44 7.67 5.30 -11.59
CA HIS A 44 7.66 6.72 -11.29
C HIS A 44 6.81 7.06 -10.06
N GLY A 45 5.61 6.47 -9.95
CA GLY A 45 4.68 6.71 -8.84
C GLY A 45 5.25 6.32 -7.46
N ILE A 46 6.05 5.27 -7.40
CA ILE A 46 6.73 4.83 -6.18
C ILE A 46 8.15 5.41 -6.01
N GLY A 47 8.60 6.25 -6.97
CA GLY A 47 9.93 6.83 -6.98
C GLY A 47 11.05 5.81 -7.15
N ASP A 48 10.83 4.76 -7.94
CA ASP A 48 11.82 3.74 -8.29
C ASP A 48 12.50 4.12 -9.61
N ARG A 49 13.83 4.32 -9.57
CA ARG A 49 14.64 4.75 -10.71
C ARG A 49 15.43 3.61 -11.33
N ASN A 50 15.19 2.36 -10.93
CA ASN A 50 15.90 1.21 -11.46
C ASN A 50 15.60 1.08 -12.97
N PRO A 51 16.62 1.23 -13.86
CA PRO A 51 16.42 1.15 -15.30
C PRO A 51 16.03 -0.24 -15.78
N PHE A 52 16.20 -1.25 -14.95
CA PHE A 52 15.87 -2.65 -15.24
C PHE A 52 14.43 -2.80 -15.75
N TRP A 53 13.49 -2.12 -15.11
CA TRP A 53 12.07 -2.29 -15.41
C TRP A 53 11.75 -2.00 -16.87
N VAL A 54 12.13 -0.82 -17.33
CA VAL A 54 11.85 -0.40 -18.72
C VAL A 54 12.78 -1.11 -19.71
N LYS A 55 14.07 -1.26 -19.37
CA LYS A 55 15.06 -1.85 -20.27
C LYS A 55 14.79 -3.31 -20.60
N HIS A 56 14.27 -4.08 -19.63
CA HIS A 56 14.05 -5.51 -19.78
C HIS A 56 12.58 -5.90 -19.88
N GLY A 57 11.66 -4.91 -19.89
CA GLY A 57 10.22 -5.17 -19.95
C GLY A 57 9.74 -6.05 -18.80
N VAL A 58 10.26 -5.81 -17.59
CA VAL A 58 9.81 -6.48 -16.36
C VAL A 58 9.20 -5.44 -15.44
N ALA A 59 8.03 -5.71 -14.91
CA ALA A 59 7.37 -4.78 -14.00
C ALA A 59 7.92 -4.90 -12.56
N PRO A 60 8.02 -3.79 -11.81
CA PRO A 60 8.20 -3.88 -10.36
C PRO A 60 7.12 -4.80 -9.78
N PRO A 61 7.47 -5.79 -8.92
CA PRO A 61 6.51 -6.82 -8.47
C PRO A 61 5.23 -6.26 -7.86
N THR A 62 5.32 -5.11 -7.20
CA THR A 62 4.21 -4.44 -6.53
C THR A 62 3.23 -3.71 -7.47
N ILE A 63 3.44 -3.70 -8.79
CA ILE A 63 2.50 -3.17 -9.78
C ILE A 63 1.10 -3.80 -9.67
N LEU A 64 1.00 -4.99 -9.06
CA LEU A 64 -0.27 -5.67 -8.79
C LEU A 64 -1.25 -4.80 -8.01
N PHE A 65 -0.79 -3.83 -7.25
CA PHE A 65 -1.66 -2.83 -6.62
C PHE A 65 -2.44 -1.98 -7.64
N ALA A 66 -1.87 -1.70 -8.79
CA ALA A 66 -2.57 -0.99 -9.86
C ALA A 66 -3.42 -1.93 -10.74
N MET A 67 -3.16 -3.23 -10.68
CA MET A 67 -3.85 -4.25 -11.46
C MET A 67 -5.05 -4.88 -10.75
N ASP A 68 -5.22 -4.60 -9.45
CA ASP A 68 -6.40 -5.03 -8.70
C ASP A 68 -6.70 -4.08 -7.53
N ARG A 69 -7.98 -3.70 -7.39
CA ARG A 69 -8.40 -2.75 -6.34
C ARG A 69 -8.57 -3.42 -4.98
N ILE A 70 -8.88 -4.72 -4.95
CA ILE A 70 -9.11 -5.44 -3.70
C ILE A 70 -7.79 -5.58 -2.95
N VAL A 71 -6.72 -6.00 -3.64
CA VAL A 71 -5.39 -6.07 -3.02
C VAL A 71 -4.90 -4.69 -2.55
N SER A 72 -5.41 -3.62 -3.14
CA SER A 72 -5.12 -2.22 -2.78
C SER A 72 -5.97 -1.66 -1.65
N GLY A 73 -6.85 -2.47 -1.04
CA GLY A 73 -7.68 -2.06 0.09
C GLY A 73 -9.12 -1.69 -0.24
N TYR A 74 -9.58 -1.98 -1.47
CA TYR A 74 -11.02 -1.92 -1.74
C TYR A 74 -11.73 -3.06 -1.03
N VAL A 75 -12.62 -2.74 -0.10
CA VAL A 75 -13.34 -3.71 0.71
C VAL A 75 -14.84 -3.50 0.62
N GLY A 76 -15.57 -4.60 0.51
CA GLY A 76 -17.03 -4.62 0.54
C GLY A 76 -17.59 -4.90 1.93
N GLY A 77 -18.92 -4.90 2.04
CA GLY A 77 -19.65 -5.11 3.28
C GLY A 77 -19.44 -3.97 4.29
N LEU A 78 -20.16 -4.01 5.40
CA LEU A 78 -20.09 -3.04 6.50
C LEU A 78 -20.16 -1.57 6.01
N PRO A 79 -21.28 -1.14 5.35
CA PRO A 79 -21.40 0.18 4.78
C PRO A 79 -21.30 1.27 5.87
N GLY A 80 -20.55 2.34 5.58
CA GLY A 80 -20.35 3.45 6.51
C GLY A 80 -19.30 3.21 7.62
N ILE A 81 -18.84 1.97 7.80
CA ILE A 81 -17.73 1.63 8.69
C ILE A 81 -16.40 1.98 8.02
N HIS A 82 -15.50 2.60 8.78
CA HIS A 82 -14.18 2.97 8.28
C HIS A 82 -13.38 1.72 7.86
N ALA A 83 -12.65 1.81 6.75
CA ALA A 83 -11.72 0.79 6.29
C ALA A 83 -10.33 1.40 6.18
N MET A 84 -9.40 0.92 6.99
CA MET A 84 -8.01 1.35 6.93
C MET A 84 -7.17 0.18 6.40
N TYR A 85 -6.56 0.37 5.24
CA TYR A 85 -5.59 -0.60 4.73
C TYR A 85 -4.47 -0.82 5.76
N ALA A 86 -4.16 -2.08 6.04
CA ALA A 86 -3.25 -2.44 7.13
C ALA A 86 -2.15 -3.41 6.72
N GLY A 87 -2.15 -3.90 5.48
CA GLY A 87 -1.04 -4.70 4.98
C GLY A 87 -1.40 -5.66 3.86
N THR A 88 -0.35 -6.27 3.32
CA THR A 88 -0.43 -7.30 2.28
C THR A 88 0.71 -8.31 2.44
N ASP A 89 0.41 -9.59 2.17
CA ASP A 89 1.36 -10.69 2.04
C ASP A 89 1.32 -11.20 0.59
N PHE A 90 2.25 -10.74 -0.23
CA PHE A 90 2.44 -11.20 -1.61
C PHE A 90 3.32 -12.44 -1.66
N ARG A 91 2.95 -13.39 -2.51
CA ARG A 91 3.70 -14.63 -2.81
C ARG A 91 3.77 -14.83 -4.32
N TRP A 92 4.85 -14.33 -4.93
CA TRP A 92 5.07 -14.43 -6.38
C TRP A 92 5.60 -15.79 -6.80
N ARG A 93 5.15 -16.24 -7.98
CA ARG A 93 5.61 -17.44 -8.66
C ARG A 93 6.34 -17.13 -9.97
N LEU A 94 5.92 -16.05 -10.63
CA LEU A 94 6.47 -15.60 -11.90
C LEU A 94 6.68 -14.10 -11.90
N PRO A 95 7.69 -13.57 -12.61
CA PRO A 95 7.79 -12.15 -12.89
C PRO A 95 6.67 -11.69 -13.82
N ILE A 96 6.24 -10.46 -13.65
CA ILE A 96 5.28 -9.80 -14.55
C ILE A 96 6.09 -9.16 -15.68
N ARG A 97 5.80 -9.54 -16.91
CA ARG A 97 6.52 -9.05 -18.09
C ARG A 97 5.68 -8.08 -18.90
N GLU A 98 6.34 -7.23 -19.65
CA GLU A 98 5.66 -6.37 -20.63
C GLU A 98 4.80 -7.22 -21.57
N GLY A 99 3.55 -6.78 -21.77
CA GLY A 99 2.53 -7.49 -22.53
C GLY A 99 1.71 -8.49 -21.71
N ASP A 100 2.08 -8.82 -20.47
CA ASP A 100 1.24 -9.68 -19.65
C ASP A 100 -0.08 -8.99 -19.29
N ARG A 101 -1.18 -9.66 -19.60
CA ARG A 101 -2.52 -9.32 -19.13
C ARG A 101 -2.78 -10.07 -17.82
N ILE A 102 -2.96 -9.35 -16.75
CA ILE A 102 -3.12 -9.92 -15.41
C ILE A 102 -4.60 -9.88 -15.00
N VAL A 103 -5.09 -11.02 -14.55
CA VAL A 103 -6.44 -11.16 -13.98
C VAL A 103 -6.32 -11.54 -12.52
N GLY A 104 -6.95 -10.74 -11.65
CA GLY A 104 -7.08 -11.04 -10.22
C GLY A 104 -8.45 -11.64 -9.92
N GLU A 105 -8.49 -12.79 -9.26
CA GLU A 105 -9.69 -13.37 -8.69
C GLU A 105 -9.61 -13.30 -7.17
N SER A 106 -10.60 -12.66 -6.54
CA SER A 106 -10.57 -12.39 -5.12
C SER A 106 -11.70 -13.08 -4.38
N ALA A 107 -11.41 -13.50 -3.14
CA ALA A 107 -12.41 -13.99 -2.21
C ALA A 107 -12.18 -13.40 -0.80
N LEU A 108 -13.25 -13.20 -0.05
CA LEU A 108 -13.15 -12.89 1.37
C LEU A 108 -12.57 -14.11 2.09
N LEU A 109 -11.39 -13.95 2.70
CA LEU A 109 -10.68 -15.05 3.36
C LEU A 109 -11.07 -15.18 4.84
N ALA A 110 -11.15 -14.06 5.56
CA ALA A 110 -11.39 -14.07 7.00
C ALA A 110 -11.94 -12.74 7.52
N LEU A 111 -12.69 -12.84 8.61
CA LEU A 111 -13.08 -11.74 9.48
C LEU A 111 -12.60 -12.10 10.89
N VAL A 112 -11.69 -11.34 11.45
CA VAL A 112 -11.10 -11.61 12.77
C VAL A 112 -11.23 -10.39 13.66
N GLU A 113 -11.96 -10.51 14.75
CA GLU A 113 -12.01 -9.45 15.75
C GLU A 113 -10.67 -9.36 16.48
N LYS A 114 -10.13 -8.16 16.55
CA LYS A 114 -8.86 -7.85 17.23
C LYS A 114 -9.11 -6.99 18.45
N ALA A 115 -8.41 -7.28 19.53
CA ALA A 115 -8.38 -6.37 20.66
C ALA A 115 -7.83 -5.01 20.23
N SER A 116 -8.55 -3.95 20.58
CA SER A 116 -8.16 -2.59 20.25
C SER A 116 -8.25 -1.70 21.49
N THR A 117 -7.19 -0.98 21.78
CA THR A 117 -7.17 0.06 22.80
C THR A 117 -7.88 1.35 22.35
N PHE A 118 -8.16 1.47 21.04
CA PHE A 118 -8.63 2.70 20.40
C PHE A 118 -10.04 2.61 19.82
N ALA A 119 -10.51 1.44 19.45
CA ALA A 119 -11.86 1.22 18.93
C ALA A 119 -12.63 0.27 19.86
N LYS A 120 -13.96 0.45 19.95
CA LYS A 120 -14.82 -0.51 20.66
C LYS A 120 -14.69 -1.89 20.01
N ARG A 121 -14.81 -1.91 18.69
CA ARG A 121 -14.60 -3.11 17.87
C ARG A 121 -13.63 -2.79 16.72
N ALA A 122 -12.72 -3.71 16.47
CA ALA A 122 -11.80 -3.64 15.33
C ALA A 122 -11.82 -5.00 14.63
N ILE A 123 -12.26 -5.04 13.38
CA ILE A 123 -12.35 -6.26 12.59
C ILE A 123 -11.26 -6.22 11.53
N GLN A 124 -10.36 -7.19 11.57
CA GLN A 124 -9.46 -7.45 10.45
C GLN A 124 -10.24 -8.21 9.39
N GLN A 125 -10.49 -7.54 8.27
CA GLN A 125 -11.14 -8.11 7.10
C GLN A 125 -10.06 -8.41 6.07
N THR A 126 -9.86 -9.70 5.76
CA THR A 126 -8.79 -10.19 4.88
C THR A 126 -9.38 -10.77 3.61
N TYR A 127 -8.81 -10.38 2.47
CA TYR A 127 -9.11 -10.95 1.15
C TYR A 127 -7.88 -11.67 0.62
N ARG A 128 -8.12 -12.78 -0.09
CA ARG A 128 -7.12 -13.41 -0.94
C ARG A 128 -7.42 -13.08 -2.38
N THR A 129 -6.39 -12.65 -3.12
CA THR A 129 -6.43 -12.44 -4.57
C THR A 129 -5.42 -13.37 -5.22
N THR A 130 -5.89 -14.17 -6.18
CA THR A 130 -5.05 -15.03 -7.03
C THR A 130 -4.88 -14.34 -8.37
N PHE A 131 -3.64 -14.07 -8.76
CA PHE A 131 -3.30 -13.41 -10.01
C PHE A 131 -2.80 -14.43 -11.05
N THR A 132 -3.44 -14.44 -12.21
CA THR A 132 -3.02 -15.24 -13.36
C THR A 132 -2.72 -14.34 -14.55
N ASN A 133 -1.81 -14.80 -15.43
CA ASN A 133 -1.58 -14.14 -16.72
C ASN A 133 -2.52 -14.67 -17.81
N GLN A 134 -2.40 -14.16 -19.02
CA GLN A 134 -3.21 -14.56 -20.19
C GLN A 134 -3.04 -16.02 -20.62
N ARG A 135 -2.04 -16.73 -20.08
CA ARG A 135 -1.79 -18.16 -20.32
C ARG A 135 -2.40 -19.05 -19.23
N GLY A 136 -3.07 -18.44 -18.24
CA GLY A 136 -3.59 -19.14 -17.06
C GLY A 136 -2.51 -19.54 -16.04
N GLU A 137 -1.29 -19.03 -16.19
CA GLU A 137 -0.20 -19.31 -15.25
C GLU A 137 -0.35 -18.47 -13.97
N LEU A 138 -0.17 -19.11 -12.82
CA LEU A 138 -0.18 -18.42 -11.53
C LEU A 138 1.03 -17.50 -11.40
N VAL A 139 0.76 -16.20 -11.34
CA VAL A 139 1.77 -15.15 -11.19
C VAL A 139 2.02 -14.85 -9.71
N CYS A 140 0.95 -14.65 -8.96
CA CYS A 140 1.03 -14.27 -7.54
C CYS A 140 -0.23 -14.65 -6.78
N GLU A 141 -0.09 -14.98 -5.50
CA GLU A 141 -1.17 -14.95 -4.53
C GLU A 141 -0.92 -13.80 -3.54
N ALA A 142 -1.95 -13.05 -3.20
CA ALA A 142 -1.84 -11.96 -2.25
C ALA A 142 -2.96 -12.02 -1.20
N ASP A 143 -2.59 -12.01 0.08
CA ASP A 143 -3.53 -11.76 1.16
C ASP A 143 -3.41 -10.30 1.57
N SER A 144 -4.48 -9.51 1.40
CA SER A 144 -4.55 -8.11 1.82
C SER A 144 -5.59 -7.92 2.91
N TRP A 145 -5.32 -7.03 3.86
CA TRP A 145 -6.25 -6.80 4.96
C TRP A 145 -6.43 -5.33 5.29
N CYS A 146 -7.65 -5.02 5.71
CA CYS A 146 -8.02 -3.74 6.28
C CYS A 146 -8.52 -3.94 7.71
N PHE A 147 -8.33 -2.93 8.56
CA PHE A 147 -9.07 -2.82 9.82
C PHE A 147 -10.36 -2.03 9.59
N ARG A 148 -11.48 -2.64 10.01
CA ARG A 148 -12.79 -2.00 10.04
C ARG A 148 -13.03 -1.48 11.45
N THR A 149 -13.26 -0.18 11.58
CA THR A 149 -13.45 0.48 12.89
C THR A 149 -14.59 1.50 12.84
N GLU A 150 -15.26 1.67 13.98
CA GLU A 150 -16.33 2.66 14.13
C GLU A 150 -15.75 4.08 14.19
N ARG A 151 -16.36 5.02 13.45
CA ARG A 151 -15.83 6.39 13.31
C ARG A 151 -15.93 7.22 14.57
N ASP A 152 -17.02 7.11 15.33
CA ASP A 152 -17.25 7.92 16.53
C ASP A 152 -16.19 7.66 17.60
N THR A 153 -15.78 6.40 17.77
CA THR A 153 -14.78 6.01 18.77
C THR A 153 -13.40 6.58 18.44
N ALA A 154 -13.02 6.64 17.15
CA ALA A 154 -11.74 7.21 16.72
C ALA A 154 -11.68 8.72 16.98
N ARG A 155 -12.82 9.42 16.83
CA ARG A 155 -12.97 10.85 17.07
C ARG A 155 -12.96 11.20 18.55
N GLU A 156 -13.72 10.47 19.39
CA GLU A 156 -13.84 10.70 20.82
C GLU A 156 -12.53 10.50 21.58
N ARG A 157 -11.72 9.51 21.18
CA ARG A 157 -10.49 9.14 21.89
C ARG A 157 -9.25 9.91 21.43
N ARG A 158 -9.37 10.87 20.49
CA ARG A 158 -8.23 11.66 19.97
C ARG A 158 -6.96 10.82 19.87
N LYS A 159 -7.05 9.71 19.14
CA LYS A 159 -6.03 8.64 19.00
C LYS A 159 -4.61 9.18 18.76
N TYR A 160 -4.52 10.36 18.16
CA TYR A 160 -3.27 11.01 17.86
C TYR A 160 -3.33 12.40 18.48
N GLY A 161 -2.42 12.70 19.42
CA GLY A 161 -2.16 14.07 19.84
C GLY A 161 -1.87 14.96 18.62
N ALA A 162 -1.89 16.26 18.78
CA ALA A 162 -1.49 17.16 17.71
C ALA A 162 -0.04 16.82 17.31
N VAL A 163 0.13 16.24 16.12
CA VAL A 163 1.45 16.02 15.54
C VAL A 163 1.83 17.33 14.86
N GLU A 164 2.85 18.01 15.39
CA GLU A 164 3.39 19.19 14.73
C GLU A 164 4.04 18.78 13.41
N ALA A 165 3.73 19.53 12.35
CA ALA A 165 4.37 19.35 11.06
C ALA A 165 5.86 19.67 11.20
N HIS A 166 6.73 18.74 10.79
CA HIS A 166 8.16 18.97 10.78
C HIS A 166 8.51 20.09 9.80
N ARG A 167 9.37 21.03 10.25
CA ARG A 167 9.91 22.11 9.43
C ARG A 167 11.36 21.79 9.13
N TYR A 168 11.65 21.53 7.86
CA TYR A 168 12.98 21.18 7.42
C TYR A 168 13.90 22.38 7.35
N THR A 169 15.13 22.22 7.85
CA THR A 169 16.23 23.15 7.58
C THR A 169 16.83 22.87 6.19
N PRO A 170 17.58 23.84 5.61
CA PRO A 170 18.31 23.60 4.35
C PRO A 170 19.26 22.39 4.43
N GLU A 171 19.90 22.16 5.58
CA GLU A 171 20.84 21.06 5.81
C GLU A 171 20.11 19.71 5.83
N GLU A 172 18.90 19.64 6.40
CA GLU A 172 18.08 18.44 6.37
C GLU A 172 17.62 18.10 4.95
N ILE A 173 17.18 19.09 4.19
CA ILE A 173 16.82 18.91 2.77
C ILE A 173 18.01 18.45 1.98
N GLU A 174 19.21 19.02 2.22
CA GLU A 174 20.42 18.59 1.52
C GLU A 174 20.78 17.14 1.87
N ARG A 175 20.67 16.72 3.11
CA ARG A 175 20.87 15.31 3.50
C ARG A 175 19.92 14.36 2.77
N ILE A 176 18.65 14.73 2.66
CA ILE A 176 17.65 13.93 1.91
C ILE A 176 18.01 13.89 0.42
N ARG A 177 18.41 15.03 -0.16
CA ARG A 177 18.85 15.11 -1.56
C ARG A 177 20.07 14.23 -1.82
N LEU A 178 21.02 14.21 -0.90
CA LEU A 178 22.19 13.32 -0.98
C LEU A 178 21.80 11.85 -0.84
N ALA A 179 20.86 11.51 0.04
CA ALA A 179 20.33 10.14 0.14
C ALA A 179 19.74 9.67 -1.20
N TYR A 180 18.98 10.51 -1.88
CA TYR A 180 18.47 10.20 -3.21
C TYR A 180 19.56 10.06 -4.29
N ARG A 181 20.61 10.87 -4.23
CA ARG A 181 21.75 10.78 -5.18
C ARG A 181 22.57 9.52 -4.98
N ASN A 182 22.69 9.09 -3.74
CA ASN A 182 23.51 7.96 -3.33
C ASN A 182 22.69 6.67 -3.18
N GLU A 183 21.45 6.66 -3.68
CA GLU A 183 20.64 5.44 -3.68
C GLU A 183 21.34 4.35 -4.49
N GLU A 184 21.61 3.23 -3.84
CA GLU A 184 22.30 2.11 -4.45
C GLU A 184 21.33 1.21 -5.17
N ILE A 185 21.48 1.11 -6.49
CA ILE A 185 20.80 0.15 -7.36
C ILE A 185 21.86 -0.86 -7.78
N ARG A 186 21.74 -2.10 -7.33
CA ARG A 186 22.74 -3.13 -7.62
C ARG A 186 22.82 -3.47 -9.10
N GLY A 187 21.71 -3.44 -9.81
CA GLY A 187 21.63 -3.68 -11.26
C GLY A 187 22.18 -5.07 -11.63
N THR A 188 22.96 -5.13 -12.71
CA THR A 188 23.52 -6.36 -13.27
C THR A 188 24.66 -7.00 -12.47
N THR A 189 25.09 -6.37 -11.38
CA THR A 189 26.11 -6.97 -10.52
C THR A 189 25.50 -8.13 -9.73
N ALA A 190 25.82 -9.36 -10.08
CA ALA A 190 25.27 -10.56 -9.45
C ALA A 190 25.43 -10.53 -7.93
N ARG A 191 24.41 -10.97 -7.21
CA ARG A 191 24.47 -11.23 -5.77
C ARG A 191 24.41 -12.72 -5.54
N TYR A 192 25.56 -13.29 -5.24
CA TYR A 192 25.65 -14.72 -4.92
C TYR A 192 25.13 -14.95 -3.50
N TRP A 193 24.36 -16.01 -3.30
CA TRP A 193 23.81 -16.38 -2.00
C TRP A 193 24.92 -16.65 -0.98
N GLU A 194 26.04 -17.20 -1.42
CA GLU A 194 27.20 -17.52 -0.59
C GLU A 194 27.82 -16.28 0.06
N ASP A 195 27.80 -15.14 -0.65
CA ASP A 195 28.40 -13.88 -0.20
C ASP A 195 27.52 -13.13 0.81
N VAL A 196 26.22 -13.45 0.87
CA VAL A 196 25.27 -12.82 1.79
C VAL A 196 25.44 -13.39 3.19
N ARG A 197 25.49 -12.54 4.20
CA ARG A 197 25.63 -12.93 5.62
C ARG A 197 24.40 -12.51 6.42
N VAL A 198 24.01 -13.37 7.38
CA VAL A 198 23.00 -12.98 8.37
C VAL A 198 23.53 -11.79 9.16
N GLY A 199 22.71 -10.76 9.28
CA GLY A 199 23.07 -9.50 9.91
C GLY A 199 23.49 -8.39 8.96
N ASP A 200 23.78 -8.68 7.67
CA ASP A 200 24.09 -7.65 6.69
C ASP A 200 22.95 -6.64 6.59
N ALA A 201 23.29 -5.35 6.65
CA ALA A 201 22.34 -4.26 6.43
C ALA A 201 22.17 -4.00 4.92
N LEU A 202 20.95 -3.70 4.51
CA LEU A 202 20.67 -3.22 3.17
C LEU A 202 20.94 -1.70 3.09
N PRO A 203 21.50 -1.18 1.98
CA PRO A 203 21.53 0.26 1.72
C PRO A 203 20.12 0.85 1.82
N ALA A 204 19.97 1.88 2.64
CA ALA A 204 18.65 2.46 2.91
C ALA A 204 18.12 3.24 1.69
N VAL A 205 16.81 3.18 1.48
CA VAL A 205 16.10 3.98 0.47
C VAL A 205 15.29 5.07 1.17
N ALA A 206 15.51 6.33 0.78
CA ALA A 206 14.75 7.47 1.29
C ALA A 206 13.45 7.67 0.49
N LYS A 207 12.39 8.09 1.17
CA LYS A 207 11.09 8.50 0.58
C LYS A 207 10.59 9.76 1.27
N GLY A 208 10.26 10.76 0.49
CA GLY A 208 9.80 12.05 1.03
C GLY A 208 10.87 13.16 0.95
N PRO A 209 10.65 14.35 1.53
CA PRO A 209 9.46 14.69 2.32
C PRO A 209 8.17 14.51 1.53
N LEU A 210 7.20 13.85 2.15
CA LEU A 210 5.92 13.55 1.50
C LEU A 210 5.17 14.86 1.22
N THR A 211 4.71 15.03 0.00
CA THR A 211 3.94 16.18 -0.43
C THR A 211 2.63 15.74 -1.08
N VAL A 212 1.66 16.63 -1.20
CA VAL A 212 0.47 16.36 -2.01
C VAL A 212 0.86 16.04 -3.46
N THR A 213 1.92 16.68 -3.98
CA THR A 213 2.43 16.38 -5.32
C THR A 213 2.92 14.93 -5.44
N SER A 214 3.63 14.39 -4.43
CA SER A 214 4.05 12.98 -4.45
C SER A 214 2.87 12.01 -4.31
N VAL A 215 1.85 12.37 -3.53
CA VAL A 215 0.59 11.61 -3.48
C VAL A 215 -0.09 11.57 -4.85
N ILE A 216 -0.14 12.70 -5.56
CA ILE A 216 -0.68 12.77 -6.93
C ILE A 216 0.15 11.90 -7.88
N ALA A 217 1.49 11.94 -7.77
CA ALA A 217 2.37 11.12 -8.61
C ALA A 217 2.14 9.62 -8.37
N PHE A 218 1.93 9.20 -7.12
CA PHE A 218 1.55 7.81 -6.81
C PHE A 218 0.20 7.45 -7.44
N ILE A 219 -0.82 8.31 -7.32
CA ILE A 219 -2.14 8.09 -7.94
C ILE A 219 -2.04 7.92 -9.46
N GLN A 220 -1.16 8.65 -10.13
CA GLN A 220 -0.95 8.51 -11.58
C GLN A 220 -0.43 7.13 -11.98
N GLY A 221 0.37 6.47 -11.14
CA GLY A 221 0.82 5.10 -11.38
C GLY A 221 -0.17 4.02 -10.91
N TRP A 222 -0.94 4.33 -9.87
CA TRP A 222 -1.81 3.39 -9.18
C TRP A 222 -3.28 3.46 -9.60
N GLY A 223 -3.78 4.65 -9.97
CA GLY A 223 -5.15 4.90 -10.43
C GLY A 223 -6.19 5.11 -9.34
N SER A 224 -5.82 5.04 -8.06
CA SER A 224 -6.68 5.24 -6.89
C SER A 224 -7.89 4.29 -6.79
N LEU A 225 -8.63 4.36 -5.68
CA LEU A 225 -9.89 3.60 -5.50
C LEU A 225 -11.11 4.40 -5.97
N TYR A 226 -11.18 5.70 -5.63
CA TYR A 226 -12.40 6.52 -5.80
C TYR A 226 -12.15 7.85 -6.51
N VAL A 227 -10.93 8.18 -6.94
CA VAL A 227 -10.66 9.42 -7.66
C VAL A 227 -11.22 9.31 -9.08
N ARG A 228 -12.23 10.12 -9.37
CA ARG A 228 -12.89 10.23 -10.68
C ARG A 228 -13.15 11.69 -10.96
N ALA A 229 -13.18 12.07 -12.24
CA ALA A 229 -13.38 13.45 -12.67
C ALA A 229 -14.80 13.68 -13.17
N HIS A 230 -15.34 14.87 -12.90
CA HIS A 230 -16.54 15.40 -13.50
C HIS A 230 -17.77 14.45 -13.41
N GLY A 231 -18.43 14.18 -14.53
CA GLY A 231 -19.60 13.31 -14.61
C GLY A 231 -19.35 11.91 -14.04
N LEU A 232 -18.17 11.34 -14.26
CA LEU A 232 -17.81 10.02 -13.71
C LEU A 232 -17.79 9.99 -12.19
N ALA A 233 -17.43 11.11 -11.54
CA ALA A 233 -17.50 11.22 -10.09
C ALA A 233 -18.96 11.29 -9.62
N PHE A 234 -19.80 12.06 -10.29
CA PHE A 234 -21.23 12.16 -9.97
C PHE A 234 -21.96 10.83 -10.19
N ASP A 235 -21.68 10.12 -11.27
CA ASP A 235 -22.23 8.77 -11.53
C ASP A 235 -21.83 7.77 -10.41
N MET A 236 -20.60 7.89 -9.89
CA MET A 236 -20.15 7.09 -8.75
C MET A 236 -20.90 7.47 -7.47
N PHE A 237 -21.12 8.77 -7.21
CA PHE A 237 -21.82 9.25 -6.03
C PHE A 237 -23.30 8.89 -6.05
N GLU A 238 -23.95 8.90 -7.21
CA GLU A 238 -25.33 8.44 -7.36
C GLU A 238 -25.48 6.95 -7.01
N ARG A 239 -24.54 6.13 -7.49
CA ARG A 239 -24.53 4.69 -7.18
C ARG A 239 -24.10 4.39 -5.73
N HIS A 240 -23.28 5.25 -5.15
CA HIS A 240 -22.71 5.08 -3.80
C HIS A 240 -22.79 6.39 -3.01
N PRO A 241 -23.97 6.82 -2.55
CA PRO A 241 -24.14 8.12 -1.89
C PRO A 241 -23.29 8.33 -0.63
N ALA A 242 -22.88 7.24 0.04
CA ALA A 242 -21.99 7.30 1.20
C ALA A 242 -20.57 7.81 0.87
N LEU A 243 -20.18 7.78 -0.41
CA LEU A 243 -18.89 8.32 -0.88
C LEU A 243 -18.96 9.82 -1.17
N ALA A 244 -20.15 10.41 -1.30
CA ALA A 244 -20.36 11.82 -1.59
C ALA A 244 -20.25 12.67 -0.32
N ILE A 245 -19.05 13.10 0.05
CA ILE A 245 -18.82 13.89 1.26
C ILE A 245 -18.61 15.36 0.86
N PRO A 246 -19.48 16.31 1.26
CA PRO A 246 -19.32 17.72 0.90
C PRO A 246 -17.97 18.28 1.39
N ASN A 247 -17.28 19.03 0.53
CA ASN A 247 -16.11 19.80 0.88
C ASN A 247 -16.50 21.20 1.42
N ALA A 248 -15.51 22.07 1.64
CA ALA A 248 -15.75 23.44 2.16
C ALA A 248 -16.61 24.31 1.22
N PHE A 249 -16.74 23.93 -0.06
CA PHE A 249 -17.57 24.63 -1.05
C PHE A 249 -18.96 23.96 -1.25
N GLY A 250 -19.28 22.94 -0.45
CA GLY A 250 -20.52 22.16 -0.60
C GLY A 250 -20.49 21.16 -1.77
N VAL A 251 -19.33 20.96 -2.41
CA VAL A 251 -19.17 20.04 -3.53
C VAL A 251 -18.83 18.63 -3.01
N PRO A 252 -19.50 17.56 -3.51
CA PRO A 252 -19.23 16.21 -3.09
C PRO A 252 -17.85 15.74 -3.58
N GLU A 253 -17.07 15.16 -2.67
CA GLU A 253 -15.78 14.54 -2.94
C GLU A 253 -15.66 13.17 -2.24
N PRO A 254 -14.83 12.25 -2.75
CA PRO A 254 -14.67 10.94 -2.14
C PRO A 254 -13.96 11.02 -0.79
N PRO A 255 -14.15 10.03 0.12
CA PRO A 255 -13.44 9.95 1.39
C PRO A 255 -11.93 9.84 1.23
N GLU A 256 -11.45 9.42 0.06
CA GLU A 256 -10.04 9.30 -0.31
C GLU A 256 -9.29 10.63 -0.24
N ARG A 257 -10.01 11.76 -0.23
CA ARG A 257 -9.40 13.08 -0.03
C ARG A 257 -8.66 13.25 1.30
N VAL A 258 -8.78 12.32 2.24
CA VAL A 258 -7.94 12.28 3.46
C VAL A 258 -6.45 12.30 3.16
N HIS A 259 -6.06 11.89 1.94
CA HIS A 259 -4.66 11.84 1.51
C HIS A 259 -4.10 13.19 1.02
N TRP A 260 -4.97 14.20 0.75
CA TRP A 260 -4.54 15.54 0.31
C TRP A 260 -5.25 16.70 1.00
N ASP A 261 -6.34 16.45 1.73
CA ASP A 261 -7.06 17.45 2.52
C ASP A 261 -6.80 17.24 4.02
N GLY A 262 -5.83 17.97 4.55
CA GLY A 262 -5.46 17.88 5.96
C GLY A 262 -6.55 18.33 6.94
N ALA A 263 -7.45 19.25 6.52
CA ALA A 263 -8.57 19.67 7.35
C ALA A 263 -9.61 18.54 7.46
N PHE A 264 -9.93 17.91 6.35
CA PHE A 264 -10.82 16.75 6.31
C PHE A 264 -10.21 15.56 7.08
N ALA A 265 -8.92 15.26 6.89
CA ALA A 265 -8.22 14.20 7.62
C ALA A 265 -8.36 14.38 9.13
N ARG A 266 -8.14 15.60 9.66
CA ARG A 266 -8.33 15.90 11.08
C ARG A 266 -9.80 15.78 11.51
N ALA A 267 -10.73 16.18 10.67
CA ALA A 267 -12.17 16.05 10.97
C ALA A 267 -12.63 14.61 11.11
N VAL A 268 -11.96 13.65 10.45
CA VAL A 268 -12.26 12.20 10.58
C VAL A 268 -11.34 11.49 11.58
N GLY A 269 -10.54 12.22 12.36
CA GLY A 269 -9.77 11.68 13.49
C GLY A 269 -8.35 11.27 13.16
N VAL A 270 -7.81 11.69 12.01
CA VAL A 270 -6.39 11.47 11.61
C VAL A 270 -5.59 12.77 11.86
N PRO A 271 -4.30 12.72 12.22
CA PRO A 271 -3.54 13.93 12.58
C PRO A 271 -3.38 14.93 11.42
N GLY A 272 -3.41 14.46 10.18
CA GLY A 272 -3.25 15.26 8.96
C GLY A 272 -3.43 14.39 7.72
N ALA A 273 -3.27 14.97 6.54
CA ALA A 273 -3.21 14.21 5.30
C ALA A 273 -1.98 13.28 5.30
N TYR A 274 -2.08 12.12 4.67
CA TYR A 274 -1.09 11.06 4.77
C TYR A 274 -1.00 10.24 3.46
N ASP A 275 0.08 9.47 3.32
CA ASP A 275 0.34 8.58 2.19
C ASP A 275 -0.67 7.41 2.10
N TYR A 276 -0.56 6.64 1.05
CA TYR A 276 -1.30 5.39 0.90
C TYR A 276 -0.54 4.20 1.50
N GLY A 277 -1.27 3.28 2.15
CA GLY A 277 -0.66 2.06 2.68
C GLY A 277 0.00 1.19 1.60
N PRO A 278 -0.63 0.94 0.44
CA PRO A 278 0.00 0.25 -0.70
C PRO A 278 1.31 0.89 -1.17
N GLU A 279 1.42 2.22 -1.11
CA GLU A 279 2.64 2.96 -1.46
C GLU A 279 3.81 2.56 -0.56
N ARG A 280 3.59 2.45 0.76
CA ARG A 280 4.63 2.02 1.72
C ARG A 280 5.06 0.57 1.53
N VAL A 281 4.12 -0.33 1.20
CA VAL A 281 4.45 -1.71 0.83
C VAL A 281 5.34 -1.72 -0.41
N ALA A 282 5.00 -0.89 -1.41
CA ALA A 282 5.79 -0.77 -2.63
C ALA A 282 7.19 -0.18 -2.37
N TRP A 283 7.35 0.76 -1.43
CA TRP A 283 8.67 1.28 -1.05
C TRP A 283 9.58 0.22 -0.43
N LEU A 284 9.04 -0.67 0.40
CA LEU A 284 9.81 -1.79 0.94
C LEU A 284 10.14 -2.82 -0.16
N GLY A 285 9.23 -3.04 -1.11
CA GLY A 285 9.52 -3.82 -2.32
C GLY A 285 10.67 -3.21 -3.13
N HIS A 286 10.67 -1.89 -3.35
CA HIS A 286 11.72 -1.16 -4.03
C HIS A 286 13.09 -1.31 -3.33
N LEU A 287 13.14 -1.22 -1.99
CA LEU A 287 14.36 -1.49 -1.24
C LEU A 287 14.93 -2.87 -1.53
N VAL A 288 14.06 -3.90 -1.54
CA VAL A 288 14.50 -5.28 -1.78
C VAL A 288 15.00 -5.46 -3.21
N THR A 289 14.27 -4.92 -4.20
CA THR A 289 14.66 -5.05 -5.62
C THR A 289 15.95 -4.33 -5.94
N ASN A 290 16.20 -3.18 -5.32
CA ASN A 290 17.49 -2.50 -5.43
C ASN A 290 18.65 -3.33 -4.84
N TRP A 291 18.40 -3.99 -3.70
CA TRP A 291 19.42 -4.78 -3.03
C TRP A 291 19.71 -6.12 -3.71
N MET A 292 18.67 -6.83 -4.18
CA MET A 292 18.82 -8.17 -4.75
C MET A 292 19.53 -8.17 -6.12
N GLY A 293 19.44 -7.09 -6.88
CA GLY A 293 19.94 -6.98 -8.24
C GLY A 293 19.03 -7.64 -9.27
N ASP A 294 19.45 -7.57 -10.54
CA ASP A 294 18.62 -7.94 -11.70
C ASP A 294 18.37 -9.45 -11.79
N ASP A 295 19.28 -10.27 -11.27
CA ASP A 295 19.16 -11.75 -11.25
C ASP A 295 18.36 -12.28 -10.07
N GLY A 296 18.02 -11.43 -9.10
CA GLY A 296 17.25 -11.79 -7.94
C GLY A 296 15.74 -11.93 -8.25
N PHE A 297 15.04 -12.73 -7.48
CA PHE A 297 13.59 -12.86 -7.58
C PHE A 297 12.93 -12.70 -6.21
N LEU A 298 12.07 -11.68 -6.09
CA LEU A 298 11.28 -11.45 -4.90
C LEU A 298 10.14 -12.48 -4.83
N ARG A 299 10.29 -13.47 -3.95
CA ARG A 299 9.31 -14.56 -3.80
C ARG A 299 8.16 -14.21 -2.87
N ARG A 300 8.44 -13.44 -1.82
CA ARG A 300 7.43 -13.04 -0.84
C ARG A 300 7.73 -11.64 -0.30
N LEU A 301 6.69 -10.88 -0.08
CA LEU A 301 6.73 -9.62 0.64
C LEU A 301 5.51 -9.52 1.54
N ASN A 302 5.73 -9.70 2.84
CA ASN A 302 4.70 -9.55 3.86
C ASN A 302 4.97 -8.26 4.63
N VAL A 303 4.08 -7.28 4.53
CA VAL A 303 4.23 -5.98 5.17
C VAL A 303 2.97 -5.60 5.93
N GLN A 304 3.15 -5.17 7.17
CA GLN A 304 2.13 -4.53 8.00
C GLN A 304 2.34 -3.02 8.02
N VAL A 305 1.30 -2.29 7.72
CA VAL A 305 1.24 -0.83 7.85
C VAL A 305 0.78 -0.50 9.28
N GLN A 306 1.54 0.33 9.98
CA GLN A 306 1.35 0.54 11.43
C GLN A 306 0.85 1.94 11.77
N ARG A 307 1.62 2.97 11.47
CA ARG A 307 1.33 4.38 11.77
C ARG A 307 1.12 5.16 10.49
N HIS A 308 0.41 6.28 10.58
CA HIS A 308 0.29 7.20 9.46
C HIS A 308 1.65 7.85 9.17
N ASN A 309 1.94 7.99 7.88
CA ASN A 309 3.05 8.77 7.38
C ASN A 309 2.44 10.05 6.79
N LEU A 310 2.66 11.17 7.46
CA LEU A 310 1.93 12.41 7.18
C LEU A 310 2.58 13.21 6.05
N ILE A 311 1.80 14.06 5.42
CA ILE A 311 2.36 15.10 4.54
C ILE A 311 3.39 15.90 5.34
N GLY A 312 4.60 16.01 4.78
CA GLY A 312 5.78 16.57 5.44
C GLY A 312 6.72 15.52 6.04
N ASP A 313 6.33 14.26 6.17
CA ASP A 313 7.21 13.23 6.71
C ASP A 313 8.23 12.74 5.67
N THR A 314 9.43 12.43 6.15
CA THR A 314 10.45 11.70 5.40
C THR A 314 10.61 10.32 6.01
N THR A 315 10.62 9.30 5.18
CA THR A 315 10.71 7.90 5.58
C THR A 315 11.99 7.28 5.04
N TRP A 316 12.67 6.51 5.87
CA TRP A 316 13.80 5.66 5.48
C TRP A 316 13.35 4.20 5.49
N CYS A 317 13.34 3.58 4.31
CA CYS A 317 13.19 2.13 4.17
C CYS A 317 14.54 1.49 4.48
N ARG A 318 14.55 0.58 5.44
CA ARG A 318 15.73 -0.13 5.93
C ARG A 318 15.49 -1.62 5.90
N GLY A 319 16.54 -2.39 5.71
CA GLY A 319 16.46 -3.84 5.75
C GLY A 319 17.70 -4.46 6.35
N ARG A 320 17.56 -5.70 6.82
CA ARG A 320 18.63 -6.51 7.36
C ARG A 320 18.40 -7.97 6.99
N VAL A 321 19.45 -8.69 6.65
CA VAL A 321 19.39 -10.14 6.44
C VAL A 321 19.09 -10.84 7.76
N ALA A 322 17.92 -11.45 7.86
CA ALA A 322 17.45 -12.15 9.05
C ALA A 322 17.83 -13.64 9.02
N ALA A 323 17.73 -14.28 7.85
CA ALA A 323 18.03 -15.70 7.68
C ALA A 323 18.45 -16.02 6.26
N LYS A 324 19.12 -17.18 6.11
CA LYS A 324 19.46 -17.82 4.83
C LYS A 324 19.08 -19.29 4.89
N ALA A 325 18.59 -19.82 3.80
CA ALA A 325 18.25 -21.24 3.68
C ALA A 325 18.47 -21.74 2.24
N ILE A 326 18.65 -23.04 2.09
CA ILE A 326 18.51 -23.73 0.80
C ILE A 326 17.12 -24.36 0.78
N VAL A 327 16.28 -23.93 -0.12
CA VAL A 327 14.91 -24.44 -0.30
C VAL A 327 14.76 -24.94 -1.73
N GLU A 328 14.38 -26.18 -1.91
CA GLU A 328 14.23 -26.79 -3.26
C GLU A 328 15.46 -26.55 -4.16
N ASN A 329 16.66 -26.73 -3.60
CA ASN A 329 17.94 -26.49 -4.27
C ASN A 329 18.18 -25.04 -4.75
N ARG A 330 17.56 -24.06 -4.11
CA ARG A 330 17.72 -22.62 -4.37
C ARG A 330 18.13 -21.90 -3.10
N GLY A 331 19.06 -20.96 -3.23
CA GLY A 331 19.45 -20.08 -2.12
C GLY A 331 18.35 -19.04 -1.85
N GLU A 332 17.71 -19.10 -0.68
CA GLU A 332 16.74 -18.10 -0.23
C GLU A 332 17.34 -17.24 0.89
N VAL A 333 17.01 -15.96 0.87
CA VAL A 333 17.38 -14.99 1.89
C VAL A 333 16.11 -14.34 2.44
N THR A 334 15.97 -14.35 3.77
CA THR A 334 14.89 -13.64 4.47
C THR A 334 15.43 -12.31 4.98
N LEU A 335 14.68 -11.26 4.75
CA LEU A 335 15.01 -9.89 5.13
C LEU A 335 13.99 -9.36 6.15
N ASP A 336 14.45 -8.81 7.28
CA ASP A 336 13.62 -7.96 8.11
C ASP A 336 13.61 -6.54 7.51
N LEU A 337 12.43 -5.98 7.32
CA LEU A 337 12.23 -4.71 6.65
C LEU A 337 11.48 -3.73 7.55
N THR A 338 11.87 -2.47 7.54
CA THR A 338 11.18 -1.39 8.25
C THR A 338 11.15 -0.11 7.41
N ALA A 339 10.06 0.63 7.53
CA ALA A 339 9.93 2.01 7.09
C ALA A 339 9.83 2.89 8.33
N VAL A 340 10.80 3.79 8.54
CA VAL A 340 10.93 4.60 9.75
C VAL A 340 10.93 6.07 9.36
N ASN A 341 10.06 6.88 9.97
CA ASN A 341 9.99 8.31 9.67
C ASN A 341 11.05 9.11 10.46
N GLN A 342 11.12 10.43 10.25
CA GLN A 342 12.07 11.33 10.91
C GLN A 342 11.84 11.50 12.43
N ARG A 343 10.75 10.95 12.97
CA ARG A 343 10.47 10.90 14.42
C ARG A 343 10.85 9.55 15.04
N ASP A 344 11.62 8.72 14.32
CA ASP A 344 11.96 7.36 14.70
C ASP A 344 10.75 6.44 14.91
N GLU A 345 9.62 6.76 14.29
CA GLU A 345 8.43 5.93 14.34
C GLU A 345 8.43 4.92 13.19
N VAL A 346 8.21 3.65 13.51
CA VAL A 346 8.00 2.60 12.52
C VAL A 346 6.61 2.79 11.91
N THR A 347 6.56 3.13 10.61
CA THR A 347 5.32 3.35 9.86
C THR A 347 4.86 2.12 9.10
N ALA A 348 5.79 1.23 8.74
CA ALA A 348 5.54 -0.11 8.22
C ALA A 348 6.69 -1.05 8.58
N ALA A 349 6.39 -2.33 8.73
CA ALA A 349 7.39 -3.37 8.97
C ALA A 349 6.96 -4.69 8.33
N GLY A 350 7.95 -5.55 8.00
CA GLY A 350 7.67 -6.83 7.38
C GLY A 350 8.91 -7.64 7.03
N GLN A 351 8.69 -8.64 6.21
CA GLN A 351 9.73 -9.54 5.68
C GLN A 351 9.54 -9.79 4.20
#